data_f5a3f35e8b0ad1129192894eff5b2728
#
_entry.id   f5a3f35e8b0ad1129192894eff5b2728
#
_cell.length_a   1.000
_cell.length_b   1.000
_cell.length_c   1.000
_cell.angle_alpha   90.00
_cell.angle_beta   90.00
_cell.angle_gamma   90.00
#
_symmetry.space_group_name_H-M   'P 1'
#
loop_
_entity.id
_entity.type
_entity.pdbx_description
1 polymer ?
#
loop_
_entity_poly.entity_id
_entity_poly.type
_entity_poly.pdbx_seq_one_letter_code
_entity_poly.pdbx_strand_id
1 'polypeptide(L)'
;MKPHPLRRAKRTPEHAFIGALALALAGCGSANESSKPAPASGEFREFAGSWNAAGTRRSIPLGGERKGSIIDLRGTMLLAGDGRPAAGFRSDVIALVDSDTGMVGRSVWTDGNGDQVFSEISGEGTKEQNRISGTILGGTGRYDGTTGAYEFSWQFLIESEDGSLQGSAKGLKGRIRSGHASAGNSQ
;
A
#
# COMPACT_ATOMS: atom_id res chain seq x y z
N MET A 1 15.25 51.80 22.76
CA MET A 1 14.50 50.55 22.78
C MET A 1 14.42 50.08 24.22
N LYS A 2 13.21 50.03 24.82
CA LYS A 2 12.99 49.74 26.25
C LYS A 2 12.62 48.24 26.38
N PRO A 3 13.12 47.52 27.40
CA PRO A 3 12.69 46.16 27.69
C PRO A 3 11.42 46.14 28.53
N HIS A 4 10.51 45.21 28.23
CA HIS A 4 9.30 44.94 29.02
C HIS A 4 9.56 43.88 30.08
N PRO A 5 8.93 44.03 31.26
CA PRO A 5 9.21 43.19 32.43
C PRO A 5 8.33 41.93 32.51
N LEU A 6 8.94 40.89 33.04
CA LEU A 6 8.35 39.62 33.42
C LEU A 6 7.25 39.77 34.49
N ARG A 7 6.07 39.23 34.27
CA ARG A 7 5.03 39.07 35.30
C ARG A 7 5.18 37.71 36.00
N ARG A 8 5.46 37.81 37.25
CA ARG A 8 5.47 36.74 38.28
C ARG A 8 4.03 36.40 38.66
N ALA A 9 3.56 35.17 38.49
CA ALA A 9 2.28 34.69 39.01
C ALA A 9 2.49 33.92 40.32
N LYS A 10 1.60 34.23 41.25
CA LYS A 10 1.60 33.84 42.67
C LYS A 10 1.23 32.37 42.87
N ARG A 11 1.91 31.74 43.79
CA ARG A 11 1.51 30.50 44.48
C ARG A 11 0.38 30.79 45.46
N THR A 12 -0.59 29.89 45.61
CA THR A 12 -1.45 29.73 46.79
C THR A 12 -1.57 28.25 47.15
N PRO A 13 -1.76 27.94 48.44
CA PRO A 13 -1.40 26.66 49.03
C PRO A 13 -2.59 25.70 49.26
N GLU A 14 -2.19 24.45 49.43
CA GLU A 14 -2.72 23.37 50.27
C GLU A 14 -4.18 23.37 50.74
N HIS A 15 -4.91 22.31 50.40
CA HIS A 15 -5.77 21.64 51.39
C HIS A 15 -5.64 20.12 51.22
N ALA A 16 -5.15 19.53 52.29
CA ALA A 16 -5.14 18.09 52.52
C ALA A 16 -6.56 17.60 52.79
N PHE A 17 -6.94 16.49 52.15
CA PHE A 17 -8.00 15.63 52.66
C PHE A 17 -7.57 14.16 52.53
N ILE A 18 -7.42 13.58 53.72
CA ILE A 18 -7.21 12.15 53.95
C ILE A 18 -8.54 11.44 53.78
N GLY A 19 -8.55 10.37 53.00
CA GLY A 19 -9.68 9.47 52.88
C GLY A 19 -9.24 8.13 52.30
N ALA A 20 -8.86 7.21 53.18
CA ALA A 20 -8.59 5.83 52.81
C ALA A 20 -9.91 5.09 52.55
N LEU A 21 -10.00 4.39 51.42
CA LEU A 21 -10.81 3.17 51.33
C LEU A 21 -10.27 2.28 50.23
N ALA A 22 -9.68 1.17 50.61
CA ALA A 22 -9.27 0.09 49.75
C ALA A 22 -10.48 -0.69 49.29
N LEU A 23 -10.65 -0.86 47.98
CA LEU A 23 -11.42 -1.98 47.40
C LEU A 23 -10.63 -2.55 46.23
N ALA A 24 -10.08 -3.72 46.44
CA ALA A 24 -9.51 -4.55 45.42
C ALA A 24 -10.64 -5.10 44.54
N LEU A 25 -10.68 -4.70 43.28
CA LEU A 25 -11.41 -5.38 42.24
C LEU A 25 -10.40 -5.89 41.22
N ALA A 26 -10.16 -7.18 41.28
CA ALA A 26 -9.47 -7.94 40.24
C ALA A 26 -10.29 -7.83 38.93
N GLY A 27 -9.97 -6.85 38.13
CA GLY A 27 -10.44 -6.75 36.74
C GLY A 27 -9.53 -7.59 35.87
N CYS A 28 -9.98 -8.77 35.45
CA CYS A 28 -9.40 -9.49 34.31
C CYS A 28 -9.44 -8.56 33.09
N GLY A 29 -8.32 -7.90 32.82
CA GLY A 29 -8.08 -7.22 31.57
C GLY A 29 -8.00 -8.28 30.48
N SER A 30 -9.09 -8.50 29.77
CA SER A 30 -9.05 -9.21 28.49
C SER A 30 -8.13 -8.40 27.59
N ALA A 31 -6.91 -8.89 27.41
CA ALA A 31 -6.03 -8.45 26.35
C ALA A 31 -6.84 -8.60 25.06
N ASN A 32 -7.16 -7.48 24.44
CA ASN A 32 -7.74 -7.42 23.11
C ASN A 32 -6.64 -7.92 22.17
N GLU A 33 -6.49 -9.24 22.04
CA GLU A 33 -5.70 -9.83 20.97
C GLU A 33 -6.28 -9.28 19.68
N SER A 34 -5.50 -8.41 19.05
CA SER A 34 -5.74 -7.95 17.69
C SER A 34 -5.88 -9.21 16.85
N SER A 35 -7.10 -9.64 16.61
CA SER A 35 -7.39 -10.83 15.85
C SER A 35 -6.79 -10.66 14.46
N LYS A 36 -5.68 -11.36 14.22
CA LYS A 36 -5.11 -11.54 12.89
C LYS A 36 -6.27 -11.93 11.97
N PRO A 37 -6.47 -11.22 10.84
CA PRO A 37 -7.56 -11.55 9.93
C PRO A 37 -7.56 -13.04 9.63
N ALA A 38 -8.72 -13.67 9.74
CA ALA A 38 -8.88 -15.07 9.39
C ALA A 38 -8.41 -15.28 7.94
N PRO A 39 -7.68 -16.37 7.62
CA PRO A 39 -7.24 -16.64 6.27
C PRO A 39 -8.44 -16.67 5.33
N ALA A 40 -8.36 -15.96 4.22
CA ALA A 40 -9.39 -15.91 3.22
C ALA A 40 -9.77 -17.33 2.77
N SER A 41 -11.04 -17.69 2.90
CA SER A 41 -11.56 -18.98 2.46
C SER A 41 -11.95 -18.89 0.99
N GLY A 42 -11.23 -19.60 0.12
CA GLY A 42 -11.54 -19.62 -1.31
C GLY A 42 -10.42 -20.20 -2.14
N GLU A 43 -10.73 -20.64 -3.33
CA GLU A 43 -9.75 -21.09 -4.32
C GLU A 43 -9.03 -19.88 -4.95
N PHE A 44 -7.74 -20.04 -5.23
CA PHE A 44 -7.00 -19.04 -6.01
C PHE A 44 -7.49 -19.03 -7.44
N ARG A 45 -7.71 -17.84 -7.98
CA ARG A 45 -8.05 -17.60 -9.39
C ARG A 45 -6.90 -16.87 -10.04
N GLU A 46 -6.50 -17.36 -11.19
CA GLU A 46 -5.47 -16.73 -11.99
C GLU A 46 -6.03 -15.54 -12.77
N PHE A 47 -5.18 -14.58 -13.01
CA PHE A 47 -5.45 -13.46 -13.88
C PHE A 47 -4.20 -13.07 -14.67
N ALA A 48 -4.41 -12.47 -15.83
CA ALA A 48 -3.40 -11.81 -16.62
C ALA A 48 -3.91 -10.44 -17.07
N GLY A 49 -3.03 -9.57 -17.50
CA GLY A 49 -3.47 -8.27 -17.93
C GLY A 49 -2.40 -7.37 -18.49
N SER A 50 -2.75 -6.10 -18.58
CA SER A 50 -1.87 -5.02 -19.01
C SER A 50 -2.04 -3.81 -18.09
N TRP A 51 -0.97 -3.06 -17.92
CA TRP A 51 -0.97 -1.80 -17.21
C TRP A 51 -0.12 -0.80 -17.98
N ASN A 52 -0.72 0.37 -18.27
CA ASN A 52 -0.02 1.51 -18.85
C ASN A 52 -0.15 2.68 -17.90
N ALA A 53 0.96 3.35 -17.61
CA ALA A 53 0.98 4.45 -16.67
C ALA A 53 1.94 5.54 -17.10
N ALA A 54 1.64 6.74 -16.61
CA ALA A 54 2.48 7.92 -16.70
C ALA A 54 2.64 8.55 -15.31
N GLY A 55 3.68 9.33 -15.13
CA GLY A 55 3.93 10.02 -13.87
C GLY A 55 5.27 10.68 -13.80
N THR A 56 5.86 10.73 -12.61
CA THR A 56 7.10 11.47 -12.37
C THR A 56 8.10 10.65 -11.58
N ARG A 57 9.39 10.95 -11.79
CA ARG A 57 10.51 10.49 -11.00
C ARG A 57 11.32 11.68 -10.51
N ARG A 58 11.57 11.73 -9.21
CA ARG A 58 12.53 12.64 -8.61
C ARG A 58 13.69 11.85 -8.05
N SER A 59 14.91 12.16 -8.50
CA SER A 59 16.12 11.46 -8.09
C SER A 59 17.07 12.38 -7.32
N ILE A 60 17.83 11.77 -6.40
CA ILE A 60 18.95 12.39 -5.70
C ILE A 60 20.19 11.49 -5.81
N PRO A 61 21.39 12.04 -5.91
CA PRO A 61 22.62 11.26 -5.84
C PRO A 61 22.85 10.77 -4.40
N LEU A 62 23.31 9.52 -4.27
CA LEU A 62 23.66 8.88 -2.99
C LEU A 62 25.18 8.60 -2.87
N GLY A 63 25.97 9.17 -3.77
CA GLY A 63 27.41 8.97 -3.85
C GLY A 63 27.81 7.98 -4.94
N GLY A 64 28.93 8.28 -5.63
CA GLY A 64 29.34 7.51 -6.82
C GLY A 64 28.26 7.59 -7.91
N GLU A 65 27.94 6.44 -8.51
CA GLU A 65 26.88 6.31 -9.50
C GLU A 65 25.50 5.99 -8.89
N ARG A 66 25.45 5.75 -7.58
CA ARG A 66 24.23 5.36 -6.86
C ARG A 66 23.23 6.51 -6.80
N LYS A 67 21.96 6.18 -7.06
CA LYS A 67 20.84 7.14 -7.04
C LYS A 67 19.68 6.57 -6.24
N GLY A 68 19.07 7.44 -5.43
CA GLY A 68 17.77 7.18 -4.81
C GLY A 68 16.69 7.97 -5.55
N SER A 69 15.53 7.37 -5.79
CA SER A 69 14.44 8.01 -6.51
C SER A 69 13.10 7.76 -5.83
N ILE A 70 12.19 8.74 -5.96
CA ILE A 70 10.76 8.55 -5.69
C ILE A 70 10.07 8.52 -7.05
N ILE A 71 9.20 7.54 -7.23
CA ILE A 71 8.36 7.37 -8.42
C ILE A 71 6.89 7.48 -8.00
N ASP A 72 6.11 8.27 -8.74
CA ASP A 72 4.65 8.37 -8.64
C ASP A 72 4.09 8.09 -10.05
N LEU A 73 3.32 7.01 -10.19
CA LEU A 73 2.71 6.60 -11.46
C LEU A 73 1.21 6.46 -11.31
N ARG A 74 0.48 6.89 -12.33
CA ARG A 74 -0.96 6.69 -12.47
C ARG A 74 -1.28 6.13 -13.85
N GLY A 75 -2.22 5.21 -13.88
CA GLY A 75 -2.56 4.62 -15.16
C GLY A 75 -3.81 3.76 -15.15
N THR A 76 -4.03 3.11 -16.28
CA THR A 76 -5.14 2.18 -16.48
C THR A 76 -4.61 0.77 -16.54
N MET A 77 -5.23 -0.11 -15.77
CA MET A 77 -4.96 -1.54 -15.74
C MET A 77 -6.18 -2.29 -16.24
N LEU A 78 -5.96 -3.27 -17.11
CA LEU A 78 -6.98 -4.20 -17.58
C LEU A 78 -6.58 -5.60 -17.13
N LEU A 79 -7.43 -6.27 -16.39
CA LEU A 79 -7.21 -7.64 -15.91
C LEU A 79 -8.28 -8.57 -16.46
N ALA A 80 -7.86 -9.71 -17.00
CA ALA A 80 -8.73 -10.78 -17.44
C ALA A 80 -8.37 -12.05 -16.65
N GLY A 81 -9.39 -12.84 -16.32
CA GLY A 81 -9.25 -14.14 -15.68
C GLY A 81 -10.11 -15.17 -16.40
N ASP A 82 -9.95 -16.43 -16.06
CA ASP A 82 -10.64 -17.53 -16.70
C ASP A 82 -12.17 -17.34 -16.72
N GLY A 83 -12.73 -17.26 -17.95
CA GLY A 83 -14.17 -17.20 -18.19
C GLY A 83 -14.86 -15.91 -17.76
N ARG A 84 -14.13 -14.82 -17.47
CA ARG A 84 -14.70 -13.53 -17.05
C ARG A 84 -14.33 -12.41 -18.00
N PRO A 85 -15.23 -11.42 -18.19
CA PRO A 85 -14.89 -10.18 -18.90
C PRO A 85 -13.70 -9.50 -18.24
N ALA A 86 -12.91 -8.79 -19.04
CA ALA A 86 -11.83 -7.97 -18.53
C ALA A 86 -12.37 -6.90 -17.57
N ALA A 87 -11.73 -6.76 -16.40
CA ALA A 87 -12.01 -5.71 -15.44
C ALA A 87 -11.01 -4.57 -15.60
N GLY A 88 -11.52 -3.34 -15.67
CA GLY A 88 -10.72 -2.13 -15.73
C GLY A 88 -10.51 -1.52 -14.34
N PHE A 89 -9.30 -1.05 -14.09
CA PHE A 89 -8.94 -0.36 -12.85
C PHE A 89 -8.15 0.91 -13.20
N ARG A 90 -8.35 1.95 -12.41
CA ARG A 90 -7.33 2.99 -12.25
C ARG A 90 -6.29 2.44 -11.27
N SER A 91 -5.02 2.56 -11.60
CA SER A 91 -3.93 2.14 -10.73
C SER A 91 -3.05 3.33 -10.37
N ASP A 92 -2.86 3.54 -9.08
CA ASP A 92 -1.97 4.55 -8.51
C ASP A 92 -0.82 3.82 -7.80
N VAL A 93 0.43 4.25 -8.04
CA VAL A 93 1.64 3.63 -7.50
C VAL A 93 2.58 4.69 -6.96
N ILE A 94 3.09 4.48 -5.75
CA ILE A 94 4.19 5.24 -5.16
C ILE A 94 5.31 4.28 -4.80
N ALA A 95 6.54 4.56 -5.21
CA ALA A 95 7.69 3.71 -4.94
C ALA A 95 8.95 4.51 -4.58
N LEU A 96 9.77 3.92 -3.71
CA LEU A 96 11.16 4.28 -3.48
C LEU A 96 12.03 3.33 -4.27
N VAL A 97 12.95 3.87 -5.04
CA VAL A 97 13.90 3.11 -5.87
C VAL A 97 15.31 3.49 -5.44
N ASP A 98 16.13 2.50 -5.18
CA ASP A 98 17.57 2.65 -5.01
C ASP A 98 18.26 1.84 -6.10
N SER A 99 19.20 2.44 -6.81
CA SER A 99 19.85 1.80 -7.95
C SER A 99 20.61 0.52 -7.61
N ASP A 100 20.98 0.34 -6.34
CA ASP A 100 21.78 -0.80 -5.88
C ASP A 100 20.94 -1.86 -5.15
N THR A 101 19.91 -1.43 -4.39
CA THR A 101 19.14 -2.32 -3.53
C THR A 101 17.76 -2.64 -4.04
N GLY A 102 17.30 -1.97 -5.11
CA GLY A 102 16.04 -2.24 -5.74
C GLY A 102 14.91 -1.26 -5.40
N MET A 103 13.68 -1.72 -5.50
CA MET A 103 12.49 -0.91 -5.36
C MET A 103 11.54 -1.51 -4.32
N VAL A 104 10.92 -0.64 -3.53
CA VAL A 104 9.76 -0.96 -2.67
C VAL A 104 8.70 0.11 -2.82
N GLY A 105 7.43 -0.29 -2.77
CA GLY A 105 6.33 0.67 -2.96
C GLY A 105 4.97 0.14 -2.55
N ARG A 106 3.96 0.94 -2.86
CA ARG A 106 2.54 0.64 -2.65
C ARG A 106 1.77 0.91 -3.92
N SER A 107 0.75 0.10 -4.14
CA SER A 107 -0.16 0.24 -5.27
C SER A 107 -1.61 0.17 -4.78
N VAL A 108 -2.45 1.00 -5.37
CA VAL A 108 -3.91 1.00 -5.17
C VAL A 108 -4.56 0.86 -6.52
N TRP A 109 -5.41 -0.17 -6.68
CA TRP A 109 -6.23 -0.35 -7.87
C TRP A 109 -7.67 -0.01 -7.52
N THR A 110 -8.27 0.92 -8.23
CA THR A 110 -9.65 1.36 -8.01
C THR A 110 -10.48 0.97 -9.22
N ASP A 111 -11.56 0.22 -9.00
CA ASP A 111 -12.47 -0.17 -10.08
C ASP A 111 -13.52 0.90 -10.39
N GLY A 112 -14.41 0.59 -11.35
CA GLY A 112 -15.47 1.50 -11.79
C GLY A 112 -16.53 1.82 -10.71
N ASN A 113 -16.62 1.03 -9.65
CA ASN A 113 -17.53 1.27 -8.51
C ASN A 113 -16.87 2.03 -7.35
N GLY A 114 -15.54 2.23 -7.43
CA GLY A 114 -14.76 2.85 -6.37
C GLY A 114 -14.19 1.85 -5.35
N ASP A 115 -14.46 0.55 -5.51
CA ASP A 115 -13.84 -0.47 -4.66
C ASP A 115 -12.36 -0.63 -4.98
N GLN A 116 -11.53 -0.88 -3.95
CA GLN A 116 -10.08 -0.81 -4.03
C GLN A 116 -9.41 -2.13 -3.68
N VAL A 117 -8.27 -2.37 -4.34
CA VAL A 117 -7.29 -3.41 -3.98
C VAL A 117 -5.99 -2.73 -3.56
N PHE A 118 -5.43 -3.14 -2.44
CA PHE A 118 -4.17 -2.62 -1.92
C PHE A 118 -3.06 -3.65 -2.08
N SER A 119 -1.90 -3.21 -2.53
CA SER A 119 -0.75 -4.10 -2.61
C SER A 119 0.55 -3.42 -2.21
N GLU A 120 1.47 -4.24 -1.74
CA GLU A 120 2.88 -3.95 -1.60
C GLU A 120 3.60 -4.42 -2.86
N ILE A 121 4.52 -3.61 -3.36
CA ILE A 121 5.33 -3.96 -4.52
C ILE A 121 6.81 -3.90 -4.19
N SER A 122 7.57 -4.78 -4.80
CA SER A 122 9.03 -4.79 -4.74
C SER A 122 9.63 -5.15 -6.09
N GLY A 123 10.84 -4.69 -6.35
CA GLY A 123 11.57 -4.98 -7.57
C GLY A 123 13.06 -5.05 -7.34
N GLU A 124 13.75 -5.82 -8.17
CA GLU A 124 15.20 -5.90 -8.14
C GLU A 124 15.81 -4.68 -8.86
N GLY A 125 16.84 -4.06 -8.25
CA GLY A 125 17.48 -2.85 -8.76
C GLY A 125 18.42 -3.06 -9.95
N THR A 126 18.45 -4.23 -10.55
CA THR A 126 19.35 -4.52 -11.65
C THR A 126 18.84 -3.94 -12.98
N LYS A 127 19.74 -3.26 -13.69
CA LYS A 127 19.46 -2.55 -14.96
C LYS A 127 18.88 -3.44 -16.08
N GLU A 128 18.99 -4.75 -15.97
CA GLU A 128 18.61 -5.68 -17.05
C GLU A 128 17.22 -6.30 -16.92
N GLN A 129 16.63 -6.32 -15.71
CA GLN A 129 15.30 -6.88 -15.50
C GLN A 129 14.53 -6.05 -14.48
N ASN A 130 13.72 -5.11 -14.97
CA ASN A 130 12.75 -4.39 -14.15
C ASN A 130 11.58 -5.30 -13.73
N ARG A 131 11.89 -6.49 -13.18
CA ARG A 131 10.88 -7.41 -12.67
C ARG A 131 10.33 -6.85 -11.36
N ILE A 132 9.03 -6.77 -11.30
CA ILE A 132 8.29 -6.28 -10.15
C ILE A 132 7.35 -7.38 -9.67
N SER A 133 7.37 -7.62 -8.37
CA SER A 133 6.47 -8.53 -7.67
C SER A 133 5.54 -7.72 -6.78
N GLY A 134 4.27 -8.10 -6.75
CA GLY A 134 3.26 -7.49 -5.89
C GLY A 134 2.60 -8.52 -4.98
N THR A 135 2.39 -8.14 -3.73
CA THR A 135 1.61 -8.90 -2.75
C THR A 135 0.33 -8.13 -2.44
N ILE A 136 -0.83 -8.75 -2.69
CA ILE A 136 -2.14 -8.15 -2.38
C ILE A 136 -2.37 -8.29 -0.88
N LEU A 137 -2.58 -7.15 -0.22
CA LEU A 137 -2.74 -7.03 1.23
C LEU A 137 -4.20 -7.03 1.67
N GLY A 138 -5.13 -6.75 0.75
CA GLY A 138 -6.56 -6.62 1.00
C GLY A 138 -7.20 -5.62 0.05
N GLY A 139 -8.39 -5.16 0.41
CA GLY A 139 -9.12 -4.17 -0.36
C GLY A 139 -10.32 -3.63 0.38
N THR A 140 -11.19 -2.93 -0.35
CA THR A 140 -12.48 -2.44 0.14
C THR A 140 -13.62 -3.06 -0.66
N GLY A 141 -14.85 -2.97 -0.14
CA GLY A 141 -16.06 -3.45 -0.79
C GLY A 141 -15.94 -4.90 -1.24
N ARG A 142 -16.10 -5.17 -2.54
CA ARG A 142 -16.00 -6.54 -3.09
C ARG A 142 -14.61 -7.17 -3.01
N TYR A 143 -13.58 -6.40 -2.66
CA TYR A 143 -12.20 -6.87 -2.48
C TYR A 143 -11.79 -7.00 -1.01
N ASP A 144 -12.72 -6.80 -0.07
CA ASP A 144 -12.44 -6.97 1.35
C ASP A 144 -11.93 -8.40 1.64
N GLY A 145 -10.87 -8.49 2.47
CA GLY A 145 -10.20 -9.75 2.80
C GLY A 145 -9.52 -10.46 1.63
N THR A 146 -9.44 -9.84 0.44
CA THR A 146 -8.75 -10.40 -0.72
C THR A 146 -7.25 -10.51 -0.45
N THR A 147 -6.66 -11.63 -0.89
CA THR A 147 -5.20 -11.88 -0.83
C THR A 147 -4.70 -12.41 -2.16
N GLY A 148 -3.39 -12.30 -2.41
CA GLY A 148 -2.83 -12.80 -3.66
C GLY A 148 -1.45 -12.26 -3.94
N ALA A 149 -0.96 -12.58 -5.14
CA ALA A 149 0.32 -12.08 -5.62
C ALA A 149 0.29 -11.95 -7.14
N TYR A 150 1.14 -11.08 -7.65
CA TYR A 150 1.30 -10.86 -9.08
C TYR A 150 2.74 -10.47 -9.41
N GLU A 151 3.09 -10.59 -10.69
CA GLU A 151 4.38 -10.18 -11.21
C GLU A 151 4.24 -9.57 -12.60
N PHE A 152 5.19 -8.72 -12.96
CA PHE A 152 5.35 -8.17 -14.29
C PHE A 152 6.77 -7.64 -14.48
N SER A 153 7.16 -7.35 -15.74
CA SER A 153 8.33 -6.54 -16.04
C SER A 153 7.90 -5.15 -16.47
N TRP A 154 8.49 -4.11 -15.86
CA TRP A 154 8.21 -2.74 -16.26
C TRP A 154 9.09 -2.32 -17.43
N GLN A 155 8.48 -1.75 -18.46
CA GLN A 155 9.18 -1.19 -19.60
C GLN A 155 8.93 0.31 -19.67
N PHE A 156 9.97 1.11 -19.53
CA PHE A 156 9.90 2.54 -19.82
C PHE A 156 9.75 2.76 -21.32
N LEU A 157 8.79 3.59 -21.69
CA LEU A 157 8.54 4.02 -23.08
C LEU A 157 9.06 5.43 -23.30
N ILE A 158 8.94 6.28 -22.27
CA ILE A 158 9.43 7.65 -22.24
C ILE A 158 10.06 7.90 -20.88
N GLU A 159 11.25 8.46 -20.89
CA GLU A 159 11.94 9.05 -19.73
C GLU A 159 12.48 10.42 -20.15
N SER A 160 11.95 11.47 -19.56
CA SER A 160 12.34 12.85 -19.87
C SER A 160 13.26 13.42 -18.78
N GLU A 161 14.08 14.40 -19.16
CA GLU A 161 15.02 15.06 -18.24
C GLU A 161 14.32 15.81 -17.10
N ASP A 162 13.08 16.25 -17.32
CA ASP A 162 12.23 16.89 -16.30
C ASP A 162 11.67 15.90 -15.27
N GLY A 163 11.99 14.62 -15.42
CA GLY A 163 11.52 13.53 -14.57
C GLY A 163 10.19 12.93 -15.00
N SER A 164 9.59 13.37 -16.09
CA SER A 164 8.36 12.74 -16.62
C SER A 164 8.64 11.33 -17.12
N LEU A 165 7.75 10.40 -16.76
CA LEU A 165 7.85 8.98 -17.12
C LEU A 165 6.57 8.51 -17.79
N GLN A 166 6.74 7.59 -18.76
CA GLN A 166 5.65 6.75 -19.25
C GLN A 166 6.16 5.32 -19.44
N GLY A 167 5.31 4.35 -19.19
CA GLY A 167 5.69 2.96 -19.37
C GLY A 167 4.52 2.00 -19.35
N SER A 168 4.86 0.72 -19.53
CA SER A 168 3.90 -0.37 -19.54
C SER A 168 4.43 -1.60 -18.82
N ALA A 169 3.51 -2.33 -18.17
CA ALA A 169 3.77 -3.66 -17.65
C ALA A 169 3.75 -4.69 -18.79
N LYS A 170 4.75 -5.53 -18.85
CA LYS A 170 4.84 -6.68 -19.74
C LYS A 170 4.70 -7.96 -18.95
N GLY A 171 3.85 -8.88 -19.44
CA GLY A 171 3.64 -10.18 -18.81
C GLY A 171 2.99 -10.09 -17.44
N LEU A 172 2.12 -9.09 -17.23
CA LEU A 172 1.37 -8.97 -15.98
C LEU A 172 0.50 -10.21 -15.80
N LYS A 173 0.76 -10.94 -14.74
CA LYS A 173 0.00 -12.13 -14.34
C LYS A 173 0.04 -12.29 -12.82
N GLY A 174 -0.95 -12.97 -12.30
CA GLY A 174 -1.04 -13.20 -10.86
C GLY A 174 -2.15 -14.16 -10.49
N ARG A 175 -2.31 -14.32 -9.19
CA ARG A 175 -3.40 -15.09 -8.60
C ARG A 175 -4.01 -14.33 -7.43
N ILE A 176 -5.31 -14.43 -7.31
CA ILE A 176 -6.09 -13.73 -6.29
C ILE A 176 -7.06 -14.71 -5.62
N ARG A 177 -7.25 -14.56 -4.34
CA ARG A 177 -8.23 -15.29 -3.54
C ARG A 177 -9.13 -14.28 -2.84
N SER A 178 -10.44 -14.37 -3.06
CA SER A 178 -11.43 -13.51 -2.43
C SER A 178 -11.55 -13.81 -0.94
N GLY A 179 -11.70 -12.78 -0.11
CA GLY A 179 -11.95 -12.93 1.33
C GLY A 179 -13.34 -13.43 1.65
N HIS A 180 -14.31 -13.15 0.80
CA HIS A 180 -15.69 -13.63 0.94
C HIS A 180 -15.83 -15.00 0.26
N ALA A 181 -16.30 -16.00 1.01
CA ALA A 181 -16.81 -17.21 0.38
C ALA A 181 -17.93 -16.80 -0.58
N SER A 182 -17.86 -17.20 -1.86
CA SER A 182 -19.00 -17.06 -2.75
C SER A 182 -20.19 -17.69 -2.05
N ALA A 183 -21.21 -16.89 -1.72
CA ALA A 183 -22.49 -17.43 -1.28
C ALA A 183 -22.93 -18.37 -2.42
N GLY A 184 -22.83 -19.67 -2.18
CA GLY A 184 -23.27 -20.67 -3.14
C GLY A 184 -24.71 -20.39 -3.48
N ASN A 185 -25.01 -20.21 -4.77
CA ASN A 185 -26.37 -20.26 -5.29
C ASN A 185 -26.96 -21.61 -4.88
N SER A 186 -27.65 -21.62 -3.75
CA SER A 186 -28.63 -22.65 -3.45
C SER A 186 -29.87 -22.33 -4.26
N GLN A 187 -30.00 -22.99 -5.41
CA GLN A 187 -31.28 -23.16 -6.07
C GLN A 187 -31.99 -24.34 -5.48
#